data_cfa46177d48c9de64505acfe8f046b28
#
_entry.id   cfa46177d48c9de64505acfe8f046b28
#
_cell.length_a   1.000
_cell.length_b   1.000
_cell.length_c   1.000
_cell.angle_alpha   90.00
_cell.angle_beta   90.00
_cell.angle_gamma   90.00
#
_symmetry.space_group_name_H-M   'P 1'
#
loop_
_entity.id
_entity.type
_entity.pdbx_description
1 polymer ?
#
loop_
_entity_poly.entity_id
_entity_poly.type
_entity_poly.pdbx_seq_one_letter_code
_entity_poly.pdbx_strand_id
1 'polypeptide(L)'
;MTACAVSTKNTAVIDLDLTWRVHPQVSIRPEPFGALLYHFGTRKLSFLKDRRLLEIVQVLADYPTATQACAAIGITETELPQFQRALSTLRDSEMLIEESA
;
A
#
# COMPACT_ATOMS: atom_id res chain seq x y z
N MET A 1 -5.00 -7.04 26.96
CA MET A 1 -4.48 -6.76 26.63
C MET A 1 -4.14 -6.44 26.01
N THR A 2 -4.52 -6.45 25.99
CA THR A 2 -4.14 -6.11 25.34
C THR A 2 -3.80 -5.67 24.57
N ALA A 3 -4.01 -5.55 24.59
CA ALA A 3 -3.67 -5.03 23.90
C ALA A 3 -3.05 -4.72 23.38
N CYS A 4 -2.94 -4.65 23.54
CA CYS A 4 -2.32 -4.18 23.03
C CYS A 4 -1.83 -4.17 22.30
N ALA A 5 -1.95 -4.46 22.30
CA ALA A 5 -1.34 -4.33 21.57
C ALA A 5 -1.31 -3.93 20.73
N VAL A 6 -1.62 -3.74 20.66
CA VAL A 6 -1.48 -3.35 19.90
C VAL A 6 -1.04 -2.72 19.30
N SER A 7 -1.21 -2.33 19.31
CA SER A 7 -0.79 -1.65 18.79
C SER A 7 0.23 -1.57 18.31
N THR A 8 0.61 -1.67 18.52
CA THR A 8 1.67 -1.65 18.22
C THR A 8 2.03 -2.17 17.17
N LYS A 9 1.54 -2.86 16.90
CA LYS A 9 1.77 -3.32 15.97
C LYS A 9 1.56 -2.65 14.95
N ASN A 10 0.89 -2.09 15.05
CA ASN A 10 0.51 -1.42 14.13
C ASN A 10 1.45 -0.72 13.47
N THR A 11 2.06 -0.30 13.97
CA THR A 11 3.06 0.31 13.43
C THR A 11 3.88 -0.52 12.63
N ALA A 12 3.69 -1.69 12.74
CA ALA A 12 4.48 -2.59 12.07
C ALA A 12 4.09 -2.67 10.63
N VAL A 13 4.27 -3.79 9.97
CA VAL A 13 3.95 -3.92 8.57
C VAL A 13 2.46 -4.02 8.37
N ILE A 14 2.05 -3.61 7.19
CA ILE A 14 0.66 -3.65 6.79
C ILE A 14 0.17 -5.09 6.75
N ASP A 15 -1.10 -5.31 7.07
CA ASP A 15 -1.70 -6.63 7.01
C ASP A 15 -2.15 -6.89 5.58
N LEU A 16 -1.45 -7.76 4.88
CA LEU A 16 -1.74 -8.04 3.48
C LEU A 16 -2.98 -8.91 3.29
N ASP A 17 -3.53 -9.45 4.37
CA ASP A 17 -4.74 -10.26 4.27
C ASP A 17 -5.99 -9.40 4.23
N LEU A 18 -5.85 -8.11 4.38
CA LEU A 18 -6.98 -7.19 4.32
C LEU A 18 -7.11 -6.60 2.92
N THR A 19 -8.26 -6.01 2.66
CA THR A 19 -8.49 -5.32 1.40
C THR A 19 -8.02 -3.88 1.56
N TRP A 20 -7.19 -3.42 0.67
CA TRP A 20 -6.65 -2.07 0.70
C TRP A 20 -6.98 -1.33 -0.59
N ARG A 21 -7.00 -0.02 -0.54
CA ARG A 21 -7.16 0.79 -1.72
C ARG A 21 -6.49 2.14 -1.53
N VAL A 22 -6.26 2.82 -2.63
CA VAL A 22 -5.69 4.16 -2.60
C VAL A 22 -6.74 5.11 -2.05
N HIS A 23 -6.31 6.00 -1.17
CA HIS A 23 -7.21 7.00 -0.60
C HIS A 23 -7.85 7.82 -1.72
N PRO A 24 -9.16 8.13 -1.61
CA PRO A 24 -9.84 8.87 -2.69
C PRO A 24 -9.24 10.22 -3.02
N GLN A 25 -8.52 10.83 -2.09
CA GLN A 25 -7.89 12.13 -2.31
C GLN A 25 -6.46 12.03 -2.81
N VAL A 26 -6.00 10.83 -3.15
CA VAL A 26 -4.65 10.63 -3.66
C VAL A 26 -4.69 10.58 -5.18
N SER A 27 -3.83 11.37 -5.81
CA SER A 27 -3.64 11.35 -7.25
C SER A 27 -2.37 10.58 -7.55
N ILE A 28 -2.44 9.68 -8.51
CA ILE A 28 -1.29 8.88 -8.93
C ILE A 28 -0.81 9.39 -10.27
N ARG A 29 0.47 9.73 -10.34
CA ARG A 29 1.06 10.21 -11.57
C ARG A 29 2.22 9.29 -11.95
N PRO A 30 2.05 8.51 -13.03
CA PRO A 30 3.15 7.64 -13.50
C PRO A 30 4.32 8.48 -14.00
N GLU A 31 5.53 8.02 -13.67
CA GLU A 31 6.76 8.69 -14.07
C GLU A 31 7.73 7.62 -14.56
N PRO A 32 8.77 8.01 -15.32
CA PRO A 32 9.75 7.01 -15.80
C PRO A 32 10.38 6.20 -14.67
N PHE A 33 10.58 6.79 -13.49
CA PHE A 33 11.18 6.09 -12.36
C PHE A 33 10.17 5.26 -11.58
N GLY A 34 8.87 5.41 -11.83
CA GLY A 34 7.83 4.71 -11.08
C GLY A 34 6.57 5.53 -11.00
N ALA A 35 6.36 6.25 -9.91
CA ALA A 35 5.17 7.08 -9.77
C ALA A 35 5.32 8.10 -8.67
N LEU A 36 4.49 9.11 -8.76
CA LEU A 36 4.37 10.12 -7.73
C LEU A 36 2.93 10.08 -7.22
N LEU A 37 2.76 9.99 -5.91
CA LEU A 37 1.45 10.02 -5.27
C LEU A 37 1.32 11.32 -4.50
N TYR A 38 0.23 12.03 -4.72
CA TYR A 38 -0.04 13.27 -4.02
C TYR A 38 -1.39 13.18 -3.31
N HIS A 39 -1.39 13.44 -2.01
CA HIS A 39 -2.60 13.40 -1.19
C HIS A 39 -3.13 14.82 -1.02
N PHE A 40 -4.26 15.12 -1.64
CA PHE A 40 -4.82 16.47 -1.60
C PHE A 40 -5.24 16.88 -0.18
N GLY A 41 -5.67 15.93 0.63
CA GLY A 41 -6.12 16.21 1.98
C GLY A 41 -4.98 16.58 2.92
N THR A 42 -3.92 15.79 2.93
CA THR A 42 -2.78 16.02 3.83
C THR A 42 -1.68 16.83 3.18
N ARG A 43 -1.72 16.96 1.84
CA ARG A 43 -0.70 17.64 1.04
C ARG A 43 0.65 16.95 1.10
N LYS A 44 0.65 15.65 1.36
CA LYS A 44 1.88 14.87 1.39
C LYS A 44 2.14 14.29 0.02
N LEU A 45 3.43 14.08 -0.26
CA LEU A 45 3.87 13.46 -1.49
C LEU A 45 4.61 12.17 -1.15
N SER A 46 4.42 11.16 -1.97
CA SER A 46 5.18 9.91 -1.85
C SER A 46 5.69 9.52 -3.22
N PHE A 47 6.90 9.01 -3.26
CA PHE A 47 7.50 8.54 -4.50
C PHE A 47 7.54 7.02 -4.50
N LEU A 48 7.06 6.43 -5.59
CA LEU A 48 7.18 5.00 -5.80
C LEU A 48 8.32 4.80 -6.78
N LYS A 49 9.39 4.14 -6.32
CA LYS A 49 10.59 3.97 -7.15
C LYS A 49 10.63 2.64 -7.87
N ASP A 50 9.56 1.87 -7.81
CA ASP A 50 9.47 0.58 -8.45
C ASP A 50 8.16 0.51 -9.23
N ARG A 51 8.26 0.18 -10.51
CA ARG A 51 7.07 0.10 -11.35
C ARG A 51 6.10 -0.97 -10.89
N ARG A 52 6.61 -2.05 -10.33
CA ARG A 52 5.74 -3.11 -9.81
C ARG A 52 4.94 -2.60 -8.63
N LEU A 53 5.54 -1.74 -7.80
CA LEU A 53 4.80 -1.15 -6.70
C LEU A 53 3.66 -0.28 -7.22
N LEU A 54 3.89 0.47 -8.28
CA LEU A 54 2.83 1.25 -8.91
C LEU A 54 1.72 0.33 -9.40
N GLU A 55 2.08 -0.78 -10.05
CA GLU A 55 1.08 -1.72 -10.56
C GLU A 55 0.26 -2.31 -9.41
N ILE A 56 0.91 -2.65 -8.30
CA ILE A 56 0.20 -3.18 -7.13
C ILE A 56 -0.81 -2.14 -6.64
N VAL A 57 -0.36 -0.90 -6.47
CA VAL A 57 -1.22 0.16 -5.94
C VAL A 57 -2.42 0.38 -6.86
N GLN A 58 -2.22 0.30 -8.15
CA GLN A 58 -3.30 0.53 -9.10
C GLN A 58 -4.36 -0.56 -9.09
N VAL A 59 -4.00 -1.77 -8.69
CA VAL A 59 -4.94 -2.89 -8.71
C VAL A 59 -5.37 -3.34 -7.31
N LEU A 60 -4.90 -2.69 -6.26
CA LEU A 60 -5.22 -3.13 -4.89
C LEU A 60 -6.72 -3.29 -4.66
N ALA A 61 -7.51 -2.35 -5.13
CA ALA A 61 -8.95 -2.38 -4.89
C ALA A 61 -9.67 -3.45 -5.71
N ASP A 62 -8.99 -4.01 -6.72
CA ASP A 62 -9.60 -5.02 -7.58
C ASP A 62 -9.49 -6.42 -7.00
N TYR A 63 -8.76 -6.60 -5.92
CA TYR A 63 -8.55 -7.92 -5.32
C TYR A 63 -9.04 -7.94 -3.88
N PRO A 64 -9.54 -9.08 -3.40
CA PRO A 64 -10.02 -9.18 -2.02
C PRO A 64 -8.96 -8.94 -0.97
N THR A 65 -7.69 -9.22 -1.29
CA THR A 65 -6.60 -8.99 -0.35
C THR A 65 -5.40 -8.41 -1.09
N ALA A 66 -4.55 -7.72 -0.35
CA ALA A 66 -3.32 -7.19 -0.93
C ALA A 66 -2.39 -8.32 -1.37
N THR A 67 -2.44 -9.46 -0.67
CA THR A 67 -1.64 -10.62 -1.05
C THR A 67 -1.99 -11.06 -2.46
N GLN A 68 -3.28 -11.11 -2.79
CA GLN A 68 -3.70 -11.52 -4.13
C GLN A 68 -3.30 -10.49 -5.18
N ALA A 69 -3.35 -9.21 -4.83
CA ALA A 69 -2.92 -8.16 -5.75
C ALA A 69 -1.43 -8.31 -6.05
N CYS A 70 -0.62 -8.57 -5.02
CA CYS A 70 0.81 -8.77 -5.23
C CYS A 70 1.08 -10.01 -6.09
N ALA A 71 0.35 -11.09 -5.85
CA ALA A 71 0.52 -12.30 -6.63
C ALA A 71 0.16 -12.06 -8.10
N ALA A 72 -0.86 -11.25 -8.36
CA ALA A 72 -1.29 -10.96 -9.72
C ALA A 72 -0.23 -10.19 -10.49
N ILE A 73 0.56 -9.38 -9.79
CA ILE A 73 1.64 -8.62 -10.43
C ILE A 73 2.89 -9.46 -10.61
N GLY A 74 2.95 -10.64 -9.95
CA GLY A 74 4.11 -11.52 -10.08
C GLY A 74 5.13 -11.36 -8.99
N ILE A 75 4.73 -10.82 -7.84
CA ILE A 75 5.65 -10.68 -6.71
C ILE A 75 5.86 -12.05 -6.08
N THR A 76 7.12 -12.44 -5.92
CA THR A 76 7.46 -13.73 -5.32
C THR A 76 7.44 -13.61 -3.80
N GLU A 77 7.41 -14.76 -3.13
CA GLU A 77 7.44 -14.76 -1.67
C GLU A 77 8.72 -14.12 -1.14
N THR A 78 9.81 -14.25 -1.87
CA THR A 78 11.07 -13.64 -1.45
C THR A 78 10.99 -12.13 -1.50
N GLU A 79 10.26 -11.58 -2.47
CA GLU A 79 10.12 -10.15 -2.64
C GLU A 79 9.02 -9.56 -1.79
N LEU A 80 8.10 -10.38 -1.33
CA LEU A 80 6.91 -9.90 -0.63
C LEU A 80 7.22 -9.01 0.57
N PRO A 81 8.17 -9.37 1.46
CA PRO A 81 8.46 -8.50 2.61
C PRO A 81 8.90 -7.08 2.21
N GLN A 82 9.63 -6.96 1.12
CA GLN A 82 10.08 -5.67 0.62
C GLN A 82 8.89 -4.81 0.21
N PHE A 83 7.96 -5.40 -0.54
CA PHE A 83 6.77 -4.67 -0.98
C PHE A 83 5.82 -4.42 0.17
N GLN A 84 5.76 -5.34 1.13
CA GLN A 84 4.95 -5.14 2.31
C GLN A 84 5.41 -3.91 3.10
N ARG A 85 6.73 -3.72 3.23
CA ARG A 85 7.26 -2.55 3.92
C ARG A 85 6.94 -1.26 3.14
N ALA A 86 7.04 -1.33 1.81
CA ALA A 86 6.71 -0.17 0.98
C ALA A 86 5.24 0.21 1.12
N LEU A 87 4.35 -0.78 1.11
CA LEU A 87 2.93 -0.53 1.28
C LEU A 87 2.64 0.00 2.68
N SER A 88 3.38 -0.46 3.69
CA SER A 88 3.22 0.04 5.05
C SER A 88 3.55 1.52 5.14
N THR A 89 4.60 1.95 4.44
CA THR A 89 4.97 3.35 4.39
C THR A 89 3.86 4.18 3.75
N LEU A 90 3.25 3.66 2.70
CA LEU A 90 2.15 4.37 2.05
C LEU A 90 0.93 4.45 2.98
N ARG A 91 0.65 3.38 3.72
CA ARG A 91 -0.44 3.40 4.70
C ARG A 91 -0.17 4.47 5.77
N ASP A 92 1.07 4.53 6.26
CA ASP A 92 1.42 5.48 7.31
C ASP A 92 1.32 6.92 6.83
N SER A 93 1.49 7.15 5.53
CA SER A 93 1.32 8.46 4.93
C SER A 93 -0.12 8.71 4.49
N GLU A 94 -1.02 7.80 4.84
CA GLU A 94 -2.45 7.90 4.50
C GLU A 94 -2.71 7.84 3.00
N MET A 95 -1.78 7.30 2.26
CA MET A 95 -1.98 7.09 0.82
C MET A 95 -2.83 5.86 0.55
N LEU A 96 -2.80 4.89 1.46
CA LEU A 96 -3.62 3.69 1.38
C LEU A 96 -4.53 3.63 2.59
N ILE A 97 -5.75 3.18 2.37
CA ILE A 97 -6.70 2.95 3.45
C ILE A 97 -7.27 1.56 3.31
N GLU A 98 -7.68 1.00 4.44
CA GLU A 98 -8.32 -0.30 4.44
C GLU A 98 -9.76 -0.14 3.97
N GLU A 99 -10.18 -1.03 3.08
CA GLU A 99 -11.55 -1.00 2.60
C GLU A 99 -12.37 -1.96 3.42
N SER A 100 -13.28 -1.43 4.23
CA SER A 100 -14.16 -2.27 5.02
C SER A 100 -15.34 -2.68 4.17
N ALA A 101 -15.64 -3.93 4.19
CA ALA A 101 -16.78 -4.43 3.44
C ALA A 101 -18.09 -4.04 4.11
#